data_1f8f964042462f91f808d382ce4544a2
#
_entry.id   1f8f964042462f91f808d382ce4544a2
#
_cell.length_a   1.000
_cell.length_b   1.000
_cell.length_c   1.000
_cell.angle_alpha   90.00
_cell.angle_beta   90.00
_cell.angle_gamma   90.00
#
_symmetry.space_group_name_H-M   'P 1'
#
loop_
_entity.id
_entity.type
_entity.pdbx_description
1 polymer ?
#
loop_
_entity_poly.entity_id
_entity_poly.type
_entity_poly.pdbx_seq_one_letter_code
_entity_poly.pdbx_strand_id
1 'polypeptide(L)'
;MSTVTATKTKTYDLAYIAIFAVLIAICSWISIPMTVPFTLQTFGVFMAVGVLGGKRGSLAVLVYILLGVIGVPVFAGFSGGLGILLNNTGGYIIGFLFSALVMWAMESLWGKKPVIQILSMVVGLIVCYAMGTIWFMVVYTRTTGAVGIGTVLGWCVIPFIIPDLVKIALAFVLSRR
;
A
#
# COMPACT_ATOMS: atom_id res chain seq x y z
N MET A 1 -0.42 -6.26 39.46
CA MET A 1 -1.49 -5.61 38.63
C MET A 1 -1.03 -5.11 37.28
N SER A 2 0.23 -5.09 36.93
CA SER A 2 0.81 -4.53 35.69
C SER A 2 0.77 -5.46 34.45
N THR A 3 0.67 -6.76 34.62
CA THR A 3 0.69 -7.75 33.53
C THR A 3 -0.59 -7.80 32.71
N VAL A 4 -1.75 -7.57 33.33
CA VAL A 4 -3.06 -7.64 32.64
C VAL A 4 -3.25 -6.48 31.66
N THR A 5 -2.77 -5.30 31.99
CA THR A 5 -2.90 -4.10 31.14
C THR A 5 -2.03 -4.21 29.87
N ALA A 6 -0.80 -4.71 29.99
CA ALA A 6 0.11 -4.89 28.87
C ALA A 6 -0.38 -5.95 27.86
N THR A 7 -1.02 -7.02 28.36
CA THR A 7 -1.58 -8.08 27.51
C THR A 7 -2.81 -7.58 26.74
N LYS A 8 -3.70 -6.84 27.39
CA LYS A 8 -4.88 -6.25 26.74
C LYS A 8 -4.48 -5.30 25.60
N THR A 9 -3.52 -4.40 25.83
CA THR A 9 -3.05 -3.46 24.82
C THR A 9 -2.50 -4.18 23.58
N LYS A 10 -1.69 -5.24 23.76
CA LYS A 10 -1.17 -6.04 22.66
C LYS A 10 -2.28 -6.72 21.83
N THR A 11 -3.33 -7.24 22.49
CA THR A 11 -4.44 -7.89 21.83
C THR A 11 -5.25 -6.91 20.97
N TYR A 12 -5.53 -5.72 21.47
CA TYR A 12 -6.18 -4.67 20.69
C TYR A 12 -5.36 -4.25 19.48
N ASP A 13 -4.05 -4.10 19.64
CA ASP A 13 -3.15 -3.76 18.53
C ASP A 13 -3.20 -4.80 17.42
N LEU A 14 -3.18 -6.08 17.77
CA LEU A 14 -3.29 -7.18 16.81
C LEU A 14 -4.65 -7.18 16.09
N ALA A 15 -5.73 -6.93 16.81
CA ALA A 15 -7.06 -6.84 16.22
C ALA A 15 -7.15 -5.69 15.20
N TYR A 16 -6.64 -4.51 15.54
CA TYR A 16 -6.61 -3.37 14.61
C TYR A 16 -5.74 -3.65 13.37
N ILE A 17 -4.57 -4.25 13.55
CA ILE A 17 -3.71 -4.65 12.42
C ILE A 17 -4.46 -5.61 11.49
N ALA A 18 -5.15 -6.62 12.04
CA ALA A 18 -5.92 -7.57 11.26
C ALA A 18 -7.09 -6.90 10.51
N ILE A 19 -7.85 -6.03 11.19
CA ILE A 19 -8.96 -5.30 10.57
C ILE A 19 -8.47 -4.45 9.39
N PHE A 20 -7.36 -3.74 9.56
CA PHE A 20 -6.82 -2.90 8.49
C PHE A 20 -6.17 -3.71 7.37
N ALA A 21 -5.59 -4.89 7.65
CA ALA A 21 -5.15 -5.81 6.60
C ALA A 21 -6.34 -6.30 5.74
N VAL A 22 -7.48 -6.63 6.37
CA VAL A 22 -8.73 -6.96 5.67
C VAL A 22 -9.29 -5.75 4.91
N LEU A 23 -9.23 -4.55 5.48
CA LEU A 23 -9.65 -3.33 4.77
C LEU A 23 -8.84 -3.12 3.48
N ILE A 24 -7.50 -3.33 3.53
CA ILE A 24 -6.65 -3.24 2.33
C ILE A 24 -7.06 -4.29 1.30
N ALA A 25 -7.39 -5.52 1.72
CA ALA A 25 -7.87 -6.57 0.84
C ALA A 25 -9.21 -6.19 0.17
N ILE A 26 -10.17 -5.67 0.92
CA ILE A 26 -11.45 -5.18 0.37
C ILE A 26 -11.19 -4.06 -0.65
N CYS A 27 -10.31 -3.11 -0.33
CA CYS A 27 -9.91 -2.04 -1.24
C CYS A 27 -9.24 -2.59 -2.52
N SER A 28 -8.55 -3.72 -2.45
CA SER A 28 -7.93 -4.35 -3.62
C SER A 28 -8.94 -4.99 -4.57
N TRP A 29 -10.04 -5.52 -4.03
CA TRP A 29 -11.11 -6.13 -4.82
C TRP A 29 -11.92 -5.09 -5.61
N ILE A 30 -11.98 -3.85 -5.11
CA ILE A 30 -12.55 -2.74 -5.86
C ILE A 30 -11.51 -2.30 -6.90
N SER A 31 -11.55 -2.96 -8.05
CA SER A 31 -10.55 -2.81 -9.10
C SER A 31 -11.17 -2.69 -10.48
N ILE A 32 -10.55 -1.84 -11.32
CA ILE A 32 -10.83 -1.77 -12.75
C ILE A 32 -9.67 -2.46 -13.47
N PRO A 33 -9.92 -3.49 -14.28
CA PRO A 33 -8.87 -4.21 -14.97
C PRO A 33 -8.23 -3.32 -16.05
N MET A 34 -6.93 -3.11 -15.94
CA MET A 34 -6.08 -2.37 -16.87
C MET A 34 -4.71 -3.06 -16.92
N THR A 35 -3.75 -2.52 -17.68
CA THR A 35 -2.36 -3.01 -17.71
C THR A 35 -1.74 -3.09 -16.32
N VAL A 36 -1.95 -2.06 -15.51
CA VAL A 36 -1.83 -2.07 -14.05
C VAL A 36 -3.24 -1.85 -13.51
N PRO A 37 -3.80 -2.78 -12.72
CA PRO A 37 -5.18 -2.64 -12.22
C PRO A 37 -5.35 -1.35 -11.44
N PHE A 38 -6.36 -0.56 -11.78
CA PHE A 38 -6.77 0.57 -10.97
C PHE A 38 -7.55 0.05 -9.75
N THR A 39 -7.01 0.24 -8.55
CA THR A 39 -7.61 -0.27 -7.31
C THR A 39 -7.76 0.81 -6.26
N LEU A 40 -8.53 0.53 -5.20
CA LEU A 40 -8.52 1.36 -3.99
C LEU A 40 -7.43 0.95 -2.98
N GLN A 41 -6.47 0.09 -3.34
CA GLN A 41 -5.42 -0.38 -2.44
C GLN A 41 -4.61 0.76 -1.82
N THR A 42 -4.17 1.74 -2.62
CA THR A 42 -3.42 2.92 -2.13
C THR A 42 -4.19 3.66 -1.04
N PHE A 43 -5.50 3.82 -1.20
CA PHE A 43 -6.36 4.38 -0.15
C PHE A 43 -6.34 3.53 1.12
N GLY A 44 -6.50 2.20 1.00
CA GLY A 44 -6.44 1.28 2.14
C GLY A 44 -5.10 1.36 2.90
N VAL A 45 -3.98 1.44 2.17
CA VAL A 45 -2.64 1.59 2.75
C VAL A 45 -2.50 2.93 3.51
N PHE A 46 -2.92 4.04 2.89
CA PHE A 46 -2.87 5.35 3.51
C PHE A 46 -3.79 5.45 4.75
N MET A 47 -4.97 4.82 4.69
CA MET A 47 -5.87 4.70 5.84
C MET A 47 -5.23 3.90 6.98
N ALA A 48 -4.61 2.76 6.68
CA ALA A 48 -3.96 1.93 7.69
C ALA A 48 -2.87 2.72 8.43
N VAL A 49 -1.98 3.39 7.70
CA VAL A 49 -0.90 4.19 8.31
C VAL A 49 -1.44 5.45 8.98
N GLY A 50 -2.40 6.13 8.35
CA GLY A 50 -2.98 7.36 8.87
C GLY A 50 -3.74 7.20 10.18
N VAL A 51 -4.49 6.10 10.33
CA VAL A 51 -5.31 5.81 11.53
C VAL A 51 -4.50 5.11 12.62
N LEU A 52 -3.75 4.05 12.26
CA LEU A 52 -3.03 3.24 13.25
C LEU A 52 -1.67 3.85 13.63
N GLY A 53 -1.19 4.83 12.87
CA GLY A 53 0.19 5.31 12.93
C GLY A 53 1.17 4.41 12.18
N GLY A 54 2.36 4.93 11.94
CA GLY A 54 3.35 4.33 11.05
C GLY A 54 3.67 2.87 11.35
N LYS A 55 3.99 2.55 12.60
CA LYS A 55 4.40 1.19 13.00
C LYS A 55 3.30 0.16 12.78
N ARG A 56 2.09 0.39 13.30
CA ARG A 56 0.97 -0.56 13.20
C ARG A 56 0.42 -0.62 11.78
N GLY A 57 0.36 0.53 11.09
CA GLY A 57 -0.06 0.60 9.69
C GLY A 57 0.88 -0.20 8.78
N SER A 58 2.19 -0.08 8.95
CA SER A 58 3.17 -0.88 8.20
C SER A 58 3.03 -2.38 8.48
N LEU A 59 2.74 -2.75 9.73
CA LEU A 59 2.45 -4.15 10.07
C LEU A 59 1.16 -4.65 9.41
N ALA A 60 0.11 -3.83 9.31
CA ALA A 60 -1.12 -4.20 8.62
C ALA A 60 -0.86 -4.44 7.12
N VAL A 61 -0.06 -3.59 6.47
CA VAL A 61 0.35 -3.79 5.07
C VAL A 61 1.19 -5.06 4.91
N LEU A 62 2.12 -5.32 5.81
CA LEU A 62 2.92 -6.54 5.79
C LEU A 62 2.05 -7.79 5.94
N VAL A 63 1.12 -7.81 6.90
CA VAL A 63 0.17 -8.93 7.10
C VAL A 63 -0.67 -9.15 5.84
N TYR A 64 -1.20 -8.08 5.23
CA TYR A 64 -1.93 -8.16 3.97
C TYR A 64 -1.10 -8.82 2.86
N ILE A 65 0.15 -8.41 2.67
CA ILE A 65 1.04 -8.99 1.66
C ILE A 65 1.33 -10.47 1.97
N LEU A 66 1.62 -10.82 3.22
CA LEU A 66 1.89 -12.20 3.63
C LEU A 66 0.67 -13.12 3.38
N LEU A 67 -0.54 -12.66 3.68
CA LEU A 67 -1.76 -13.39 3.35
C LEU A 67 -1.86 -13.65 1.85
N GLY A 68 -1.58 -12.65 1.02
CA GLY A 68 -1.56 -12.82 -0.42
C GLY A 68 -0.49 -13.80 -0.90
N VAL A 69 0.70 -13.76 -0.32
CA VAL A 69 1.83 -14.65 -0.68
C VAL A 69 1.51 -16.11 -0.40
N ILE A 70 0.87 -16.42 0.72
CA ILE A 70 0.47 -17.80 1.06
C ILE A 70 -0.73 -18.32 0.27
N GLY A 71 -1.29 -17.48 -0.65
CA GLY A 71 -2.34 -17.89 -1.57
C GLY A 71 -3.75 -17.43 -1.19
N VAL A 72 -3.93 -16.66 -0.10
CA VAL A 72 -5.25 -16.06 0.18
C VAL A 72 -5.56 -15.03 -0.92
N PRO A 73 -6.78 -15.03 -1.51
CA PRO A 73 -7.13 -14.20 -2.66
C PRO A 73 -7.39 -12.73 -2.26
N VAL A 74 -6.39 -12.08 -1.65
CA VAL A 74 -6.47 -10.71 -1.13
C VAL A 74 -5.98 -9.65 -2.12
N PHE A 75 -5.35 -10.02 -3.23
CA PHE A 75 -4.88 -9.10 -4.25
C PHE A 75 -5.97 -8.74 -5.26
N ALA A 76 -5.70 -7.76 -6.13
CA ALA A 76 -6.64 -7.30 -7.14
C ALA A 76 -7.16 -8.46 -8.01
N GLY A 77 -8.47 -8.43 -8.33
CA GLY A 77 -9.12 -9.50 -9.08
C GLY A 77 -9.24 -10.82 -8.30
N PHE A 78 -9.32 -10.76 -6.97
CA PHE A 78 -9.40 -11.94 -6.10
C PHE A 78 -8.24 -12.92 -6.31
N SER A 79 -7.06 -12.41 -6.59
CA SER A 79 -5.87 -13.21 -6.84
C SER A 79 -4.99 -13.34 -5.59
N GLY A 80 -4.10 -14.34 -5.60
CA GLY A 80 -3.15 -14.61 -4.53
C GLY A 80 -2.03 -15.53 -5.02
N GLY A 81 -1.06 -15.76 -4.15
CA GLY A 81 0.11 -16.59 -4.41
C GLY A 81 1.34 -15.78 -4.82
N LEU A 82 2.50 -16.40 -4.63
CA LEU A 82 3.81 -15.82 -4.91
C LEU A 82 3.96 -15.38 -6.38
N GLY A 83 3.29 -16.06 -7.31
CA GLY A 83 3.30 -15.73 -8.73
C GLY A 83 2.82 -14.32 -9.04
N ILE A 84 1.89 -13.76 -8.23
CA ILE A 84 1.41 -12.40 -8.39
C ILE A 84 2.51 -11.37 -8.08
N LEU A 85 3.35 -11.63 -7.09
CA LEU A 85 4.49 -10.76 -6.77
C LEU A 85 5.59 -10.81 -7.84
N LEU A 86 5.69 -11.92 -8.55
CA LEU A 86 6.66 -12.09 -9.65
C LEU A 86 6.12 -11.56 -11.00
N ASN A 87 4.85 -11.21 -11.06
CA ASN A 87 4.21 -10.62 -12.23
C ASN A 87 4.58 -9.13 -12.40
N ASN A 88 4.20 -8.53 -13.52
CA ASN A 88 4.45 -7.12 -13.88
C ASN A 88 4.01 -6.13 -12.79
N THR A 89 2.95 -6.44 -12.07
CA THR A 89 2.36 -5.57 -11.03
C THR A 89 2.90 -5.82 -9.62
N GLY A 90 3.70 -6.87 -9.42
CA GLY A 90 4.22 -7.25 -8.10
C GLY A 90 5.03 -6.16 -7.40
N GLY A 91 5.75 -5.36 -8.18
CA GLY A 91 6.50 -4.22 -7.65
C GLY A 91 5.65 -3.16 -6.96
N TYR A 92 4.39 -2.99 -7.38
CA TYR A 92 3.45 -2.08 -6.70
C TYR A 92 3.01 -2.63 -5.36
N ILE A 93 2.77 -3.95 -5.27
CA ILE A 93 2.41 -4.62 -4.00
C ILE A 93 3.55 -4.49 -2.99
N ILE A 94 4.79 -4.73 -3.43
CA ILE A 94 5.98 -4.51 -2.61
C ILE A 94 6.14 -3.01 -2.30
N GLY A 95 5.87 -2.16 -3.27
CA GLY A 95 5.87 -0.70 -3.14
C GLY A 95 4.95 -0.17 -2.05
N PHE A 96 3.80 -0.82 -1.79
CA PHE A 96 2.92 -0.46 -0.66
C PHE A 96 3.61 -0.61 0.70
N LEU A 97 4.42 -1.65 0.87
CA LEU A 97 5.18 -1.82 2.10
C LEU A 97 6.24 -0.73 2.26
N PHE A 98 7.00 -0.44 1.18
CA PHE A 98 7.98 0.65 1.22
C PHE A 98 7.33 2.01 1.44
N SER A 99 6.18 2.27 0.82
CA SER A 99 5.36 3.45 1.07
C SER A 99 5.01 3.58 2.56
N ALA A 100 4.47 2.51 3.16
CA ALA A 100 4.12 2.50 4.58
C ALA A 100 5.33 2.70 5.50
N LEU A 101 6.48 2.10 5.18
CA LEU A 101 7.72 2.26 5.94
C LEU A 101 8.27 3.70 5.85
N VAL A 102 8.21 4.33 4.68
CA VAL A 102 8.60 5.73 4.51
C VAL A 102 7.68 6.66 5.29
N MET A 103 6.36 6.41 5.24
CA MET A 103 5.41 7.17 6.05
C MET A 103 5.69 7.01 7.55
N TRP A 104 6.03 5.80 8.01
CA TRP A 104 6.44 5.55 9.39
C TRP A 104 7.73 6.27 9.75
N ALA A 105 8.75 6.24 8.90
CA ALA A 105 10.00 6.95 9.12
C ALA A 105 9.76 8.47 9.25
N MET A 106 8.95 9.05 8.35
CA MET A 106 8.61 10.47 8.40
C MET A 106 7.82 10.82 9.66
N GLU A 107 6.85 9.99 10.08
CA GLU A 107 6.11 10.16 11.33
C GLU A 107 7.05 10.12 12.56
N SER A 108 8.02 9.21 12.58
CA SER A 108 8.96 9.06 13.70
C SER A 108 9.97 10.19 13.79
N LEU A 109 10.38 10.77 12.66
CA LEU A 109 11.36 11.87 12.61
C LEU A 109 10.72 13.24 12.88
N TRP A 110 9.54 13.51 12.31
CA TRP A 110 8.93 14.85 12.32
C TRP A 110 7.60 14.91 13.09
N GLY A 111 7.15 13.78 13.66
CA GLY A 111 5.94 13.68 14.46
C GLY A 111 4.64 13.62 13.64
N LYS A 112 3.52 13.57 14.38
CA LYS A 112 2.16 13.38 13.82
C LYS A 112 1.45 14.70 13.43
N LYS A 113 2.17 15.66 12.88
CA LYS A 113 1.57 16.90 12.42
C LYS A 113 0.76 16.67 11.14
N PRO A 114 -0.37 17.39 10.92
CA PRO A 114 -1.20 17.24 9.72
C PRO A 114 -0.43 17.37 8.42
N VAL A 115 0.45 18.36 8.36
CA VAL A 115 1.30 18.62 7.19
C VAL A 115 2.25 17.45 6.92
N ILE A 116 2.86 16.91 7.98
CA ILE A 116 3.77 15.77 7.86
C ILE A 116 3.02 14.53 7.37
N GLN A 117 1.79 14.31 7.85
CA GLN A 117 0.95 13.20 7.41
C GLN A 117 0.63 13.30 5.91
N ILE A 118 0.21 14.45 5.40
CA ILE A 118 -0.03 14.65 3.96
C ILE A 118 1.26 14.45 3.16
N LEU A 119 2.34 15.09 3.58
CA LEU A 119 3.64 14.98 2.89
C LEU A 119 4.13 13.52 2.87
N SER A 120 3.96 12.78 3.97
CA SER A 120 4.36 11.37 4.03
C SER A 120 3.54 10.49 3.09
N MET A 121 2.24 10.75 2.94
CA MET A 121 1.39 10.05 1.96
C MET A 121 1.84 10.33 0.53
N VAL A 122 2.15 11.60 0.20
CA VAL A 122 2.65 11.98 -1.14
C VAL A 122 4.00 11.34 -1.42
N VAL A 123 4.95 11.42 -0.49
CA VAL A 123 6.27 10.77 -0.65
C VAL A 123 6.12 9.26 -0.74
N GLY A 124 5.27 8.67 0.08
CA GLY A 124 4.94 7.24 0.04
C GLY A 124 4.36 6.81 -1.32
N LEU A 125 3.48 7.63 -1.92
CA LEU A 125 2.96 7.40 -3.27
C LEU A 125 4.07 7.42 -4.32
N ILE A 126 4.96 8.41 -4.26
CA ILE A 126 6.11 8.52 -5.18
C ILE A 126 7.01 7.28 -5.07
N VAL A 127 7.30 6.82 -3.85
CA VAL A 127 8.08 5.60 -3.62
C VAL A 127 7.38 4.37 -4.19
N CYS A 128 6.06 4.25 -4.00
CA CYS A 128 5.27 3.16 -4.58
C CYS A 128 5.34 3.17 -6.12
N TYR A 129 5.17 4.33 -6.74
CA TYR A 129 5.28 4.46 -8.20
C TYR A 129 6.69 4.12 -8.71
N ALA A 130 7.75 4.60 -8.03
CA ALA A 130 9.12 4.30 -8.42
C ALA A 130 9.40 2.79 -8.37
N MET A 131 9.06 2.12 -7.27
CA MET A 131 9.23 0.68 -7.10
C MET A 131 8.43 -0.11 -8.13
N GLY A 132 7.15 0.25 -8.30
CA GLY A 132 6.26 -0.42 -9.25
C GLY A 132 6.72 -0.26 -10.69
N THR A 133 7.12 0.95 -11.10
CA THR A 133 7.58 1.24 -12.46
C THR A 133 8.89 0.53 -12.78
N ILE A 134 9.87 0.56 -11.87
CA ILE A 134 11.15 -0.14 -12.05
C ILE A 134 10.91 -1.64 -12.19
N TRP A 135 10.11 -2.21 -11.30
CA TRP A 135 9.76 -3.64 -11.34
C TRP A 135 9.03 -4.00 -12.65
N PHE A 136 8.02 -3.22 -13.02
CA PHE A 136 7.27 -3.41 -14.26
C PHE A 136 8.22 -3.42 -15.47
N MET A 137 9.13 -2.46 -15.58
CA MET A 137 10.09 -2.41 -16.68
C MET A 137 10.98 -3.66 -16.74
N VAL A 138 11.50 -4.10 -15.59
CA VAL A 138 12.38 -5.28 -15.50
C VAL A 138 11.62 -6.54 -15.94
N VAL A 139 10.42 -6.76 -15.42
CA VAL A 139 9.64 -7.97 -15.73
C VAL A 139 9.12 -7.93 -17.17
N TYR A 140 8.56 -6.79 -17.60
CA TYR A 140 8.03 -6.63 -18.95
C TYR A 140 9.10 -6.81 -20.03
N THR A 141 10.28 -6.23 -19.83
CA THR A 141 11.40 -6.37 -20.77
C THR A 141 11.84 -7.84 -20.90
N ARG A 142 11.78 -8.62 -19.82
CA ARG A 142 12.15 -10.05 -19.83
C ARG A 142 11.08 -10.94 -20.50
N THR A 143 9.82 -10.55 -20.43
CA THR A 143 8.70 -11.42 -20.86
C THR A 143 8.16 -11.06 -22.24
N THR A 144 8.18 -9.77 -22.59
CA THR A 144 7.47 -9.26 -23.78
C THR A 144 8.43 -8.54 -24.75
N GLY A 145 9.47 -7.89 -24.22
CA GLY A 145 10.45 -7.16 -25.03
C GLY A 145 10.74 -5.75 -24.48
N ALA A 146 11.69 -5.06 -25.09
CA ALA A 146 12.12 -3.75 -24.67
C ALA A 146 10.99 -2.73 -24.74
N VAL A 147 10.80 -1.94 -23.67
CA VAL A 147 9.80 -0.88 -23.55
C VAL A 147 10.46 0.41 -23.09
N GLY A 148 10.07 1.54 -23.70
CA GLY A 148 10.55 2.86 -23.30
C GLY A 148 9.93 3.33 -21.98
N ILE A 149 10.72 4.03 -21.14
CA ILE A 149 10.27 4.56 -19.86
C ILE A 149 9.02 5.46 -20.00
N GLY A 150 8.96 6.28 -21.05
CA GLY A 150 7.80 7.15 -21.30
C GLY A 150 6.49 6.37 -21.52
N THR A 151 6.56 5.24 -22.20
CA THR A 151 5.42 4.34 -22.40
C THR A 151 4.97 3.72 -21.08
N VAL A 152 5.92 3.24 -20.27
CA VAL A 152 5.60 2.64 -18.95
C VAL A 152 5.00 3.69 -18.01
N LEU A 153 5.53 4.91 -17.97
CA LEU A 153 4.95 6.00 -17.17
C LEU A 153 3.52 6.33 -17.66
N GLY A 154 3.27 6.31 -18.97
CA GLY A 154 1.94 6.52 -19.55
C GLY A 154 0.92 5.45 -19.15
N TRP A 155 1.36 4.20 -18.95
CA TRP A 155 0.48 3.10 -18.56
C TRP A 155 0.32 2.98 -17.05
N CYS A 156 1.40 3.23 -16.29
CA CYS A 156 1.52 2.81 -14.91
C CYS A 156 1.47 3.95 -13.89
N VAL A 157 1.64 5.21 -14.32
CA VAL A 157 1.71 6.36 -13.41
C VAL A 157 0.73 7.46 -13.79
N ILE A 158 0.79 7.97 -15.01
CA ILE A 158 0.02 9.14 -15.43
C ILE A 158 -1.48 9.01 -15.17
N PRO A 159 -2.16 7.88 -15.51
CA PRO A 159 -3.60 7.72 -15.27
C PRO A 159 -3.97 7.68 -13.79
N PHE A 160 -3.02 7.36 -12.92
CA PHE A 160 -3.27 7.13 -11.50
C PHE A 160 -3.04 8.38 -10.64
N ILE A 161 -2.31 9.40 -11.14
CA ILE A 161 -1.94 10.59 -10.36
C ILE A 161 -3.16 11.28 -9.76
N ILE A 162 -4.14 11.64 -10.61
CA ILE A 162 -5.33 12.38 -10.15
C ILE A 162 -6.17 11.53 -9.18
N PRO A 163 -6.54 10.28 -9.50
CA PRO A 163 -7.26 9.43 -8.57
C PRO A 163 -6.53 9.19 -7.25
N ASP A 164 -5.20 8.99 -7.28
CA ASP A 164 -4.44 8.72 -6.06
C ASP A 164 -4.30 9.97 -5.18
N LEU A 165 -4.25 11.17 -5.75
CA LEU A 165 -4.33 12.41 -4.97
C LEU A 165 -5.70 12.56 -4.28
N VAL A 166 -6.78 12.17 -4.94
CA VAL A 166 -8.13 12.12 -4.31
C VAL A 166 -8.15 11.11 -3.17
N LYS A 167 -7.56 9.93 -3.35
CA LYS A 167 -7.45 8.90 -2.30
C LYS A 167 -6.63 9.39 -1.11
N ILE A 168 -5.53 10.14 -1.34
CA ILE A 168 -4.75 10.77 -0.27
C ILE A 168 -5.62 11.76 0.51
N ALA A 169 -6.35 12.64 -0.20
CA ALA A 169 -7.22 13.62 0.46
C ALA A 169 -8.30 12.94 1.31
N LEU A 170 -8.97 11.90 0.78
CA LEU A 170 -9.97 11.12 1.50
C LEU A 170 -9.37 10.40 2.71
N ALA A 171 -8.23 9.70 2.52
CA ALA A 171 -7.55 9.01 3.60
C ALA A 171 -7.12 9.97 4.71
N PHE A 172 -6.60 11.14 4.36
CA PHE A 172 -6.24 12.18 5.32
C PHE A 172 -7.44 12.67 6.13
N VAL A 173 -8.55 13.04 5.46
CA VAL A 173 -9.76 13.54 6.13
C VAL A 173 -10.34 12.49 7.08
N LEU A 174 -10.43 11.23 6.62
CA LEU A 174 -11.01 10.13 7.41
C LEU A 174 -10.11 9.69 8.56
N SER A 175 -8.80 9.73 8.40
CA SER A 175 -7.84 9.35 9.46
C SER A 175 -7.75 10.36 10.61
N ARG A 176 -8.32 11.54 10.46
CA ARG A 176 -8.32 12.59 11.49
C ARG A 176 -9.62 12.73 12.28
N ARG A 177 -10.63 11.96 11.95
CA ARG A 177 -11.89 11.87 12.71
C ARG A 177 -11.79 10.80 13.80
#